data_fe621a93ee2c7babf5e527afe2c6c92a
#
_entry.id   fe621a93ee2c7babf5e527afe2c6c92a
#
_cell.length_a   1.000
_cell.length_b   1.000
_cell.length_c   1.000
_cell.angle_alpha   90.00
_cell.angle_beta   90.00
_cell.angle_gamma   90.00
#
_symmetry.space_group_name_H-M   'P 1'
#
loop_
_entity.id
_entity.type
_entity.pdbx_description
1 polymer ?
#
loop_
_entity_poly.entity_id
_entity_poly.type
_entity_poly.pdbx_seq_one_letter_code
_entity_poly.pdbx_strand_id
1 'polypeptide(L)'
;MLQNLQKIFITILDYVLPPRTDFAIVEKLDAEKINNLPKAQDVEKMDWIHPLFYYKDNKVRAIIWELKYKENTWPLEHIGKIFHEEIIALISDIVTFNNDAEFLLIPIPITNDRRIERGYNQSELIAKSILENDLARTLLYAPQWFQKIKETPKQSRSESRQERMSNLIGCFEADPGVDGKYVILIDDVVTTGSTLSEARATLFSAGARDVFAFTIAH
;
A
#
# COMPACT_ATOMS: atom_id res chain seq x y z
N MET A 1 -30.59 13.72 -26.79
CA MET A 1 -31.03 12.36 -27.21
C MET A 1 -29.99 11.30 -26.87
N LEU A 2 -28.71 11.45 -27.27
CA LEU A 2 -27.64 10.49 -26.96
C LEU A 2 -27.43 10.24 -25.46
N GLN A 3 -27.44 11.27 -24.63
CA GLN A 3 -27.26 11.15 -23.17
C GLN A 3 -28.39 10.34 -22.49
N ASN A 4 -29.62 10.44 -22.99
CA ASN A 4 -30.73 9.63 -22.47
C ASN A 4 -30.66 8.18 -22.90
N LEU A 5 -30.14 7.89 -24.10
CA LEU A 5 -29.90 6.53 -24.56
C LEU A 5 -28.77 5.85 -23.76
N GLN A 6 -27.69 6.58 -23.45
CA GLN A 6 -26.64 6.06 -22.56
C GLN A 6 -27.15 5.76 -21.15
N LYS A 7 -27.96 6.64 -20.57
CA LYS A 7 -28.56 6.37 -19.24
C LYS A 7 -29.47 5.13 -19.25
N ILE A 8 -30.31 5.01 -20.27
CA ILE A 8 -31.20 3.83 -20.42
C ILE A 8 -30.37 2.56 -20.59
N PHE A 9 -29.33 2.60 -21.42
CA PHE A 9 -28.43 1.46 -21.62
C PHE A 9 -27.70 1.06 -20.34
N ILE A 10 -27.18 2.01 -19.57
CA ILE A 10 -26.54 1.77 -18.27
C ILE A 10 -27.56 1.15 -17.30
N THR A 11 -28.78 1.68 -17.21
CA THR A 11 -29.84 1.15 -16.33
C THR A 11 -30.22 -0.28 -16.70
N ILE A 12 -30.30 -0.62 -17.99
CA ILE A 12 -30.54 -1.99 -18.45
C ILE A 12 -29.36 -2.90 -18.13
N LEU A 13 -28.13 -2.41 -18.31
CA LEU A 13 -26.91 -3.15 -17.97
C LEU A 13 -26.84 -3.45 -16.47
N ASP A 14 -27.16 -2.47 -15.62
CA ASP A 14 -27.19 -2.61 -14.15
C ASP A 14 -28.28 -3.61 -13.68
N TYR A 15 -29.38 -3.72 -14.43
CA TYR A 15 -30.43 -4.68 -14.14
C TYR A 15 -30.06 -6.11 -14.54
N VAL A 16 -29.32 -6.28 -15.66
CA VAL A 16 -28.89 -7.58 -16.19
C VAL A 16 -27.61 -8.07 -15.52
N LEU A 17 -26.70 -7.13 -15.17
CA LEU A 17 -25.44 -7.34 -14.48
C LEU A 17 -25.36 -6.34 -13.32
N PRO A 18 -25.99 -6.63 -12.16
CA PRO A 18 -26.00 -5.71 -11.04
C PRO A 18 -24.57 -5.35 -10.65
N PRO A 19 -24.30 -4.07 -10.38
CA PRO A 19 -22.99 -3.63 -9.95
C PRO A 19 -22.58 -4.45 -8.73
N ARG A 20 -21.33 -4.86 -8.71
CA ARG A 20 -20.81 -5.64 -7.57
C ARG A 20 -20.91 -4.80 -6.30
N THR A 21 -21.21 -5.49 -5.21
CA THR A 21 -21.42 -4.84 -3.91
C THR A 21 -20.24 -3.93 -3.51
N ASP A 22 -19.00 -4.34 -3.83
CA ASP A 22 -17.79 -3.56 -3.50
C ASP A 22 -17.72 -2.25 -4.28
N PHE A 23 -17.98 -2.27 -5.59
CA PHE A 23 -18.04 -1.05 -6.41
C PHE A 23 -19.12 -0.08 -5.89
N ALA A 24 -20.32 -0.58 -5.62
CA ALA A 24 -21.42 0.24 -5.11
C ALA A 24 -21.12 0.83 -3.70
N ILE A 25 -20.29 0.18 -2.91
CA ILE A 25 -19.82 0.71 -1.62
C ILE A 25 -18.83 1.84 -1.87
N VAL A 26 -17.81 1.61 -2.71
CA VAL A 26 -16.74 2.59 -2.97
C VAL A 26 -17.29 3.85 -3.66
N GLU A 27 -18.21 3.72 -4.62
CA GLU A 27 -18.84 4.85 -5.31
C GLU A 27 -19.58 5.82 -4.36
N LYS A 28 -20.05 5.33 -3.21
CA LYS A 28 -20.76 6.12 -2.21
C LYS A 28 -19.85 6.77 -1.15
N LEU A 29 -18.54 6.48 -1.21
CA LEU A 29 -17.58 7.12 -0.32
C LEU A 29 -17.33 8.56 -0.82
N ASP A 30 -16.90 9.39 0.10
CA ASP A 30 -16.39 10.73 -0.09
C ASP A 30 -15.25 10.95 0.91
N ALA A 31 -14.56 12.08 0.85
CA ALA A 31 -13.42 12.38 1.72
C ALA A 31 -13.77 12.25 3.21
N GLU A 32 -14.95 12.77 3.61
CA GLU A 32 -15.40 12.72 5.00
C GLU A 32 -15.60 11.28 5.47
N LYS A 33 -16.23 10.44 4.65
CA LYS A 33 -16.46 9.04 4.97
C LYS A 33 -15.16 8.24 5.02
N ILE A 34 -14.17 8.56 4.14
CA ILE A 34 -12.84 7.93 4.18
C ILE A 34 -12.11 8.32 5.46
N ASN A 35 -12.13 9.62 5.85
CA ASN A 35 -11.51 10.07 7.09
C ASN A 35 -12.12 9.44 8.35
N ASN A 36 -13.41 9.11 8.30
CA ASN A 36 -14.17 8.49 9.39
C ASN A 36 -14.16 6.95 9.35
N LEU A 37 -13.35 6.31 8.50
CA LEU A 37 -13.18 4.85 8.52
C LEU A 37 -12.56 4.41 9.86
N PRO A 38 -12.95 3.24 10.37
CA PRO A 38 -12.39 2.70 11.61
C PRO A 38 -10.87 2.58 11.49
N LYS A 39 -10.15 3.19 12.43
CA LYS A 39 -8.69 3.14 12.48
C LYS A 39 -8.21 1.74 12.82
N ALA A 40 -7.06 1.37 12.26
CA ALA A 40 -6.41 0.12 12.61
C ALA A 40 -5.93 0.15 14.07
N GLN A 41 -5.77 -1.03 14.65
CA GLN A 41 -4.98 -1.21 15.85
C GLN A 41 -3.52 -1.43 15.47
N ASP A 42 -2.61 -1.11 16.39
CA ASP A 42 -1.19 -1.35 16.18
C ASP A 42 -0.92 -2.84 15.88
N VAL A 43 0.07 -3.07 15.02
CA VAL A 43 0.49 -4.43 14.69
C VAL A 43 1.33 -4.96 15.87
N GLU A 44 0.87 -6.02 16.52
CA GLU A 44 1.50 -6.56 17.73
C GLU A 44 3.02 -6.75 17.55
N LYS A 45 3.82 -6.11 18.40
CA LYS A 45 5.30 -6.14 18.39
C LYS A 45 5.97 -5.59 17.13
N MET A 46 5.28 -4.75 16.34
CA MET A 46 5.78 -4.14 15.12
C MET A 46 5.41 -2.66 15.06
N ASP A 47 5.91 -1.87 15.99
CA ASP A 47 5.71 -0.42 16.16
C ASP A 47 6.19 0.43 14.96
N TRP A 48 6.98 -0.17 14.07
CA TRP A 48 7.45 0.43 12.82
C TRP A 48 6.46 0.26 11.65
N ILE A 49 5.33 -0.44 11.84
CA ILE A 49 4.26 -0.60 10.84
C ILE A 49 3.07 0.26 11.24
N HIS A 50 2.68 1.16 10.36
CA HIS A 50 1.60 2.14 10.54
C HIS A 50 0.43 1.84 9.61
N PRO A 51 -0.52 0.96 10.00
CA PRO A 51 -1.73 0.71 9.22
C PRO A 51 -2.75 1.82 9.48
N LEU A 52 -3.43 2.31 8.42
CA LEU A 52 -4.44 3.37 8.58
C LEU A 52 -5.75 2.84 9.15
N PHE A 53 -6.30 1.78 8.55
CA PHE A 53 -7.69 1.38 8.78
C PHE A 53 -7.82 -0.08 9.20
N TYR A 54 -8.94 -0.38 9.89
CA TYR A 54 -9.29 -1.72 10.33
C TYR A 54 -9.80 -2.58 9.16
N TYR A 55 -9.07 -3.62 8.81
CA TYR A 55 -9.33 -4.46 7.63
C TYR A 55 -10.69 -5.15 7.62
N LYS A 56 -11.28 -5.47 8.81
CA LYS A 56 -12.57 -6.18 8.85
C LYS A 56 -13.77 -5.28 8.53
N ASP A 57 -13.59 -3.96 8.45
CA ASP A 57 -14.63 -3.06 7.97
C ASP A 57 -14.96 -3.32 6.50
N ASN A 58 -16.24 -3.35 6.16
CA ASN A 58 -16.69 -3.68 4.81
C ASN A 58 -16.27 -2.65 3.76
N LYS A 59 -16.19 -1.36 4.14
CA LYS A 59 -15.78 -0.27 3.23
C LYS A 59 -14.28 -0.36 2.95
N VAL A 60 -13.48 -0.63 3.98
CA VAL A 60 -12.02 -0.82 3.86
C VAL A 60 -11.72 -2.02 2.94
N ARG A 61 -12.41 -3.13 3.14
CA ARG A 61 -12.26 -4.31 2.26
C ARG A 61 -12.66 -4.01 0.82
N ALA A 62 -13.76 -3.26 0.62
CA ALA A 62 -14.21 -2.87 -0.71
C ALA A 62 -13.17 -1.99 -1.43
N ILE A 63 -12.58 -0.99 -0.74
CA ILE A 63 -11.50 -0.16 -1.28
C ILE A 63 -10.32 -1.02 -1.73
N ILE A 64 -9.83 -1.90 -0.85
CA ILE A 64 -8.69 -2.77 -1.15
C ILE A 64 -8.99 -3.71 -2.32
N TRP A 65 -10.21 -4.23 -2.38
CA TRP A 65 -10.62 -5.14 -3.45
C TRP A 65 -10.70 -4.42 -4.80
N GLU A 66 -11.33 -3.23 -4.85
CA GLU A 66 -11.40 -2.41 -6.06
C GLU A 66 -10.00 -2.00 -6.55
N LEU A 67 -9.11 -1.64 -5.61
CA LEU A 67 -7.71 -1.33 -5.92
C LEU A 67 -6.96 -2.54 -6.48
N LYS A 68 -7.21 -3.76 -5.96
CA LYS A 68 -6.50 -4.98 -6.39
C LYS A 68 -6.92 -5.51 -7.75
N TYR A 69 -8.17 -5.33 -8.13
CA TYR A 69 -8.74 -6.07 -9.25
C TYR A 69 -9.41 -5.20 -10.31
N LYS A 70 -9.55 -3.90 -10.05
CA LYS A 70 -10.27 -2.99 -10.95
C LYS A 70 -9.54 -1.69 -11.26
N GLU A 71 -8.36 -1.50 -10.66
CA GLU A 71 -7.59 -0.26 -10.84
C GLU A 71 -8.43 1.01 -10.51
N ASN A 72 -9.41 0.86 -9.61
CA ASN A 72 -10.18 1.98 -9.13
C ASN A 72 -9.35 2.79 -8.14
N THR A 73 -8.70 3.84 -8.63
CA THR A 73 -7.78 4.67 -7.87
C THR A 73 -8.46 5.85 -7.18
N TRP A 74 -9.76 6.06 -7.42
CA TRP A 74 -10.47 7.20 -6.83
C TRP A 74 -10.27 7.37 -5.31
N PRO A 75 -10.34 6.31 -4.47
CA PRO A 75 -10.11 6.46 -3.04
C PRO A 75 -8.68 6.88 -2.69
N LEU A 76 -7.71 6.63 -3.58
CA LEU A 76 -6.30 6.92 -3.32
C LEU A 76 -6.00 8.40 -3.25
N GLU A 77 -6.78 9.27 -3.91
CA GLU A 77 -6.64 10.71 -3.80
C GLU A 77 -6.69 11.16 -2.32
N HIS A 78 -7.66 10.63 -1.56
CA HIS A 78 -7.83 10.95 -0.15
C HIS A 78 -6.91 10.14 0.76
N ILE A 79 -6.73 8.85 0.49
CA ILE A 79 -5.85 7.96 1.25
C ILE A 79 -4.39 8.42 1.13
N GLY A 80 -3.95 8.84 -0.06
CA GLY A 80 -2.62 9.39 -0.29
C GLY A 80 -2.34 10.64 0.55
N LYS A 81 -3.33 11.51 0.70
CA LYS A 81 -3.23 12.68 1.57
C LYS A 81 -3.09 12.28 3.05
N ILE A 82 -3.91 11.33 3.52
CA ILE A 82 -3.81 10.83 4.91
C ILE A 82 -2.42 10.23 5.16
N PHE A 83 -1.94 9.37 4.25
CA PHE A 83 -0.59 8.81 4.36
C PHE A 83 0.49 9.89 4.38
N HIS A 84 0.39 10.89 3.49
CA HIS A 84 1.36 11.97 3.46
C HIS A 84 1.41 12.71 4.80
N GLU A 85 0.27 13.04 5.39
CA GLU A 85 0.18 13.71 6.69
C GLU A 85 0.83 12.87 7.81
N GLU A 86 0.54 11.57 7.89
CA GLU A 86 1.13 10.65 8.87
C GLU A 86 2.66 10.48 8.66
N ILE A 87 3.10 10.36 7.41
CA ILE A 87 4.53 10.25 7.05
C ILE A 87 5.28 11.53 7.43
N ILE A 88 4.73 12.71 7.13
CA ILE A 88 5.38 13.99 7.46
C ILE A 88 5.45 14.19 8.97
N ALA A 89 4.45 13.75 9.74
CA ALA A 89 4.52 13.75 11.19
C ALA A 89 5.72 12.92 11.70
N LEU A 90 5.87 11.68 11.21
CA LEU A 90 7.01 10.82 11.53
C LEU A 90 8.35 11.44 11.13
N ILE A 91 8.44 12.00 9.92
CA ILE A 91 9.66 12.66 9.41
C ILE A 91 10.04 13.85 10.28
N SER A 92 9.08 14.66 10.72
CA SER A 92 9.32 15.82 11.55
C SER A 92 10.00 15.47 12.88
N ASP A 93 9.60 14.35 13.48
CA ASP A 93 10.23 13.83 14.70
C ASP A 93 11.70 13.44 14.44
N ILE A 94 11.97 12.75 13.32
CA ILE A 94 13.30 12.29 12.95
C ILE A 94 14.23 13.46 12.63
N VAL A 95 13.78 14.42 11.82
CA VAL A 95 14.56 15.59 11.38
C VAL A 95 14.94 16.48 12.55
N THR A 96 14.13 16.54 13.61
CA THR A 96 14.45 17.29 14.84
C THR A 96 15.80 16.84 15.45
N PHE A 97 16.17 15.56 15.27
CA PHE A 97 17.42 15.00 15.79
C PHE A 97 18.47 14.73 14.71
N ASN A 98 18.11 14.82 13.42
CA ASN A 98 18.99 14.54 12.29
C ASN A 98 18.61 15.38 11.07
N ASN A 99 19.17 16.56 10.95
CA ASN A 99 18.86 17.54 9.89
C ASN A 99 19.24 17.08 8.47
N ASP A 100 20.17 16.13 8.34
CA ASP A 100 20.64 15.60 7.05
C ASP A 100 19.93 14.28 6.67
N ALA A 101 18.80 13.96 7.29
CA ALA A 101 18.06 12.74 7.03
C ALA A 101 17.46 12.76 5.62
N GLU A 102 17.73 11.71 4.84
CA GLU A 102 17.11 11.46 3.54
C GLU A 102 16.09 10.34 3.64
N PHE A 103 14.91 10.56 3.06
CA PHE A 103 13.77 9.64 3.13
C PHE A 103 13.42 9.07 1.75
N LEU A 104 13.50 7.75 1.64
CA LEU A 104 13.12 7.00 0.45
C LEU A 104 11.70 6.49 0.56
N LEU A 105 10.86 6.77 -0.42
CA LEU A 105 9.54 6.16 -0.56
C LEU A 105 9.65 4.98 -1.52
N ILE A 106 9.46 3.77 -0.99
CA ILE A 106 9.63 2.52 -1.73
C ILE A 106 8.35 1.67 -1.64
N PRO A 107 7.61 1.47 -2.74
CA PRO A 107 6.51 0.53 -2.77
C PRO A 107 7.02 -0.90 -2.68
N ILE A 108 6.35 -1.77 -1.92
CA ILE A 108 6.67 -3.21 -1.90
C ILE A 108 6.56 -3.76 -3.33
N PRO A 109 7.64 -4.34 -3.87
CA PRO A 109 7.64 -4.85 -5.24
C PRO A 109 6.84 -6.15 -5.35
N ILE A 110 6.18 -6.32 -6.48
CA ILE A 110 5.57 -7.59 -6.88
C ILE A 110 6.44 -8.27 -7.94
N THR A 111 6.29 -9.59 -8.09
CA THR A 111 7.00 -10.31 -9.16
C THR A 111 6.47 -9.94 -10.55
N ASN A 112 7.28 -10.17 -11.59
CA ASN A 112 6.88 -9.91 -12.96
C ASN A 112 5.61 -10.68 -13.35
N ASP A 113 5.46 -11.93 -12.92
CA ASP A 113 4.27 -12.74 -13.19
C ASP A 113 3.02 -12.12 -12.56
N ARG A 114 3.10 -11.62 -11.34
CA ARG A 114 1.99 -10.87 -10.72
C ARG A 114 1.70 -9.56 -11.42
N ARG A 115 2.73 -8.88 -11.92
CA ARG A 115 2.56 -7.65 -12.70
C ARG A 115 1.84 -7.92 -14.02
N ILE A 116 2.16 -9.04 -14.69
CA ILE A 116 1.47 -9.48 -15.90
C ILE A 116 0.02 -9.89 -15.59
N GLU A 117 -0.21 -10.65 -14.51
CA GLU A 117 -1.55 -11.11 -14.08
C GLU A 117 -2.49 -9.93 -13.71
N ARG A 118 -1.96 -8.88 -13.06
CA ARG A 118 -2.73 -7.76 -12.52
C ARG A 118 -2.70 -6.49 -13.36
N GLY A 119 -1.69 -6.34 -14.24
CA GLY A 119 -1.44 -5.14 -15.02
C GLY A 119 -0.65 -4.04 -14.28
N TYR A 120 -0.69 -4.02 -12.95
CA TYR A 120 -0.09 -2.97 -12.11
C TYR A 120 0.29 -3.47 -10.71
N ASN A 121 1.09 -2.66 -10.00
CA ASN A 121 1.42 -2.84 -8.59
C ASN A 121 0.61 -1.86 -7.73
N GLN A 122 -0.23 -2.36 -6.82
CA GLN A 122 -1.06 -1.55 -5.94
C GLN A 122 -0.24 -0.62 -5.06
N SER A 123 0.86 -1.13 -4.50
CA SER A 123 1.76 -0.36 -3.65
C SER A 123 2.39 0.82 -4.40
N GLU A 124 2.66 0.68 -5.72
CA GLU A 124 3.10 1.79 -6.58
C GLU A 124 2.00 2.85 -6.78
N LEU A 125 0.74 2.45 -6.94
CA LEU A 125 -0.37 3.41 -7.07
C LEU A 125 -0.54 4.21 -5.79
N ILE A 126 -0.46 3.56 -4.63
CA ILE A 126 -0.52 4.22 -3.32
C ILE A 126 0.66 5.19 -3.18
N ALA A 127 1.89 4.76 -3.46
CA ALA A 127 3.07 5.61 -3.36
C ALA A 127 2.98 6.85 -4.27
N LYS A 128 2.48 6.71 -5.49
CA LYS A 128 2.24 7.85 -6.39
C LYS A 128 1.24 8.84 -5.82
N SER A 129 0.14 8.36 -5.26
CA SER A 129 -0.87 9.25 -4.64
C SER A 129 -0.34 10.00 -3.41
N ILE A 130 0.61 9.42 -2.67
CA ILE A 130 1.33 10.10 -1.59
C ILE A 130 2.17 11.25 -2.16
N LEU A 131 2.94 10.98 -3.24
CA LEU A 131 3.81 11.97 -3.86
C LEU A 131 3.06 13.15 -4.49
N GLU A 132 1.83 12.97 -4.93
CA GLU A 132 0.96 14.06 -5.41
C GLU A 132 0.70 15.11 -4.33
N ASN A 133 0.82 14.74 -3.04
CA ASN A 133 0.67 15.62 -1.89
C ASN A 133 2.03 16.15 -1.36
N ASP A 134 3.16 15.58 -1.78
CA ASP A 134 4.51 15.98 -1.33
C ASP A 134 5.07 17.15 -2.15
N LEU A 135 4.46 18.31 -2.03
CA LEU A 135 4.84 19.52 -2.76
C LEU A 135 6.26 20.00 -2.38
N ALA A 136 6.70 19.72 -1.17
CA ALA A 136 8.04 20.07 -0.67
C ALA A 136 9.13 19.12 -1.19
N ARG A 137 8.77 18.02 -1.84
CA ARG A 137 9.68 16.97 -2.31
C ARG A 137 10.56 16.40 -1.19
N THR A 138 9.94 16.15 -0.06
CA THR A 138 10.58 15.58 1.13
C THR A 138 10.94 14.11 0.92
N LEU A 139 10.18 13.41 0.05
CA LEU A 139 10.31 12.00 -0.22
C LEU A 139 10.97 11.75 -1.57
N LEU A 140 12.06 10.98 -1.57
CA LEU A 140 12.66 10.49 -2.81
C LEU A 140 12.00 9.17 -3.24
N TYR A 141 11.28 9.18 -4.35
CA TYR A 141 10.67 7.98 -4.92
C TYR A 141 11.73 7.08 -5.56
N ALA A 142 11.97 5.92 -4.98
CA ALA A 142 13.07 5.03 -5.37
C ALA A 142 12.64 3.55 -5.53
N PRO A 143 11.61 3.23 -6.34
CA PRO A 143 11.11 1.85 -6.49
C PRO A 143 12.16 0.90 -7.09
N GLN A 144 13.11 1.41 -7.87
CA GLN A 144 14.19 0.62 -8.49
C GLN A 144 15.25 0.16 -7.49
N TRP A 145 15.32 0.74 -6.29
CA TRP A 145 16.32 0.38 -5.28
C TRP A 145 15.90 -0.80 -4.40
N PHE A 146 14.72 -1.36 -4.65
CA PHE A 146 14.24 -2.54 -3.94
C PHE A 146 13.44 -3.44 -4.87
N GLN A 147 13.87 -4.68 -5.03
CA GLN A 147 13.29 -5.59 -6.01
C GLN A 147 12.90 -6.92 -5.39
N LYS A 148 11.87 -7.56 -5.96
CA LYS A 148 11.49 -8.92 -5.63
C LYS A 148 12.10 -9.87 -6.64
N ILE A 149 13.09 -10.66 -6.20
CA ILE A 149 13.91 -11.55 -7.06
C ILE A 149 13.43 -12.99 -7.11
N LYS A 150 12.54 -13.41 -6.19
CA LYS A 150 11.97 -14.75 -6.18
C LYS A 150 10.46 -14.71 -6.09
N GLU A 151 9.80 -15.61 -6.81
CA GLU A 151 8.39 -15.87 -6.63
C GLU A 151 8.17 -16.54 -5.27
N THR A 152 7.16 -16.04 -4.55
CA THR A 152 6.65 -16.73 -3.38
C THR A 152 5.39 -17.50 -3.78
N PRO A 153 5.24 -18.78 -3.38
CA PRO A 153 4.03 -19.54 -3.67
C PRO A 153 2.77 -18.76 -3.31
N LYS A 154 1.69 -18.92 -4.10
CA LYS A 154 0.38 -18.36 -3.75
C LYS A 154 0.03 -18.91 -2.36
N GLN A 155 -0.01 -18.05 -1.36
CA GLN A 155 -0.26 -18.43 0.03
C GLN A 155 -1.61 -19.14 0.11
N SER A 156 -1.58 -20.43 0.45
CA SER A 156 -2.80 -21.18 0.74
C SER A 156 -3.35 -20.74 2.11
N ARG A 157 -4.66 -20.83 2.31
CA ARG A 157 -5.30 -20.53 3.61
C ARG A 157 -4.82 -21.45 4.73
N SER A 158 -4.15 -22.56 4.40
CA SER A 158 -3.68 -23.60 5.32
C SER A 158 -2.23 -23.46 5.78
N GLU A 159 -1.42 -22.54 5.20
CA GLU A 159 -0.02 -22.37 5.59
C GLU A 159 0.13 -21.73 6.96
N SER A 160 1.01 -22.32 7.78
CA SER A 160 1.38 -21.77 9.08
C SER A 160 2.16 -20.44 8.95
N ARG A 161 2.21 -19.65 10.04
CA ARG A 161 3.04 -18.42 10.08
C ARG A 161 4.51 -18.71 9.80
N GLN A 162 5.04 -19.86 10.28
CA GLN A 162 6.43 -20.25 10.08
C GLN A 162 6.73 -20.61 8.62
N GLU A 163 5.84 -21.33 7.93
CA GLU A 163 5.97 -21.65 6.52
C GLU A 163 5.95 -20.38 5.65
N ARG A 164 5.08 -19.42 5.98
CA ARG A 164 5.04 -18.12 5.28
C ARG A 164 6.34 -17.34 5.46
N MET A 165 6.93 -17.35 6.65
CA MET A 165 8.22 -16.70 6.89
C MET A 165 9.35 -17.39 6.12
N SER A 166 9.44 -18.73 6.13
CA SER A 166 10.51 -19.46 5.42
C SER A 166 10.42 -19.27 3.90
N ASN A 167 9.21 -19.19 3.34
CA ASN A 167 8.99 -18.98 1.92
C ASN A 167 9.37 -17.55 1.44
N LEU A 168 9.51 -16.59 2.37
CA LEU A 168 9.86 -15.21 2.06
C LEU A 168 11.36 -14.91 2.19
N ILE A 169 12.13 -15.75 2.90
CA ILE A 169 13.56 -15.52 3.13
C ILE A 169 14.33 -15.40 1.81
N GLY A 170 15.02 -14.27 1.62
CA GLY A 170 15.82 -13.97 0.44
C GLY A 170 14.98 -13.79 -0.83
N CYS A 171 13.72 -13.36 -0.71
CA CYS A 171 12.91 -13.04 -1.88
C CYS A 171 13.07 -11.58 -2.36
N PHE A 172 13.76 -10.75 -1.59
CA PHE A 172 14.04 -9.36 -1.94
C PHE A 172 15.53 -9.10 -2.11
N GLU A 173 15.86 -8.08 -2.87
CA GLU A 173 17.18 -7.51 -3.03
C GLU A 173 17.08 -5.97 -2.94
N ALA A 174 18.05 -5.36 -2.23
CA ALA A 174 18.13 -3.92 -2.07
C ALA A 174 19.40 -3.38 -2.75
N ASP A 175 19.27 -2.24 -3.41
CA ASP A 175 20.40 -1.51 -4.00
C ASP A 175 21.24 -0.85 -2.89
N PRO A 176 22.58 -0.79 -3.00
CA PRO A 176 23.45 -0.07 -2.06
C PRO A 176 23.09 1.41 -1.85
N GLY A 177 22.35 2.02 -2.76
CA GLY A 177 21.86 3.39 -2.62
C GLY A 177 20.98 3.63 -1.40
N VAL A 178 20.48 2.58 -0.73
CA VAL A 178 19.70 2.71 0.52
C VAL A 178 20.59 2.96 1.76
N ASP A 179 21.92 2.82 1.63
CA ASP A 179 22.85 2.97 2.73
C ASP A 179 22.72 4.34 3.42
N GLY A 180 22.63 4.33 4.74
CA GLY A 180 22.48 5.51 5.59
C GLY A 180 21.13 6.22 5.52
N LYS A 181 20.19 5.79 4.67
CA LYS A 181 18.90 6.47 4.45
C LYS A 181 17.77 5.86 5.28
N TYR A 182 16.74 6.66 5.52
CA TYR A 182 15.48 6.20 6.09
C TYR A 182 14.57 5.70 4.96
N VAL A 183 13.99 4.53 5.13
CA VAL A 183 13.11 3.92 4.11
C VAL A 183 11.68 3.88 4.61
N ILE A 184 10.77 4.36 3.79
CA ILE A 184 9.32 4.30 4.00
C ILE A 184 8.76 3.31 2.99
N LEU A 185 8.41 2.12 3.46
CA LEU A 185 7.78 1.07 2.68
C LEU A 185 6.28 1.31 2.57
N ILE A 186 5.73 1.12 1.38
CA ILE A 186 4.29 1.20 1.12
C ILE A 186 3.76 -0.15 0.68
N ASP A 187 2.69 -0.62 1.33
CA ASP A 187 1.95 -1.80 0.91
C ASP A 187 0.43 -1.60 1.07
N ASP A 188 -0.40 -2.48 0.50
CA ASP A 188 -1.85 -2.35 0.59
C ASP A 188 -2.39 -2.87 1.93
N VAL A 189 -1.97 -4.04 2.38
CA VAL A 189 -2.49 -4.70 3.61
C VAL A 189 -1.39 -5.45 4.34
N VAL A 190 -1.28 -5.21 5.63
CA VAL A 190 -0.50 -6.06 6.52
C VAL A 190 -1.42 -7.09 7.19
N THR A 191 -0.99 -8.35 7.19
CA THR A 191 -1.66 -9.44 7.90
C THR A 191 -0.78 -9.96 9.03
N THR A 192 0.18 -10.80 8.73
CA THR A 192 1.17 -11.32 9.69
C THR A 192 2.41 -10.46 9.79
N GLY A 193 2.57 -9.47 8.91
CA GLY A 193 3.77 -8.65 8.79
C GLY A 193 4.98 -9.36 8.18
N SER A 194 4.86 -10.63 7.78
CA SER A 194 6.01 -11.41 7.29
C SER A 194 6.70 -10.80 6.06
N THR A 195 5.93 -10.29 5.10
CA THR A 195 6.47 -9.62 3.90
C THR A 195 7.24 -8.36 4.26
N LEU A 196 6.67 -7.53 5.13
CA LEU A 196 7.30 -6.29 5.57
C LEU A 196 8.53 -6.56 6.45
N SER A 197 8.49 -7.62 7.29
CA SER A 197 9.64 -8.01 8.12
C SER A 197 10.82 -8.48 7.27
N GLU A 198 10.58 -9.27 6.22
CA GLU A 198 11.64 -9.70 5.31
C GLU A 198 12.19 -8.50 4.49
N ALA A 199 11.30 -7.62 4.01
CA ALA A 199 11.70 -6.40 3.33
C ALA A 199 12.58 -5.53 4.23
N ARG A 200 12.18 -5.33 5.50
CA ARG A 200 12.93 -4.58 6.50
C ARG A 200 14.31 -5.19 6.76
N ALA A 201 14.38 -6.50 6.95
CA ALA A 201 15.63 -7.20 7.18
C ALA A 201 16.59 -7.07 6.00
N THR A 202 16.10 -7.18 4.76
CA THR A 202 16.89 -6.99 3.55
C THR A 202 17.44 -5.57 3.43
N LEU A 203 16.61 -4.55 3.70
CA LEU A 203 17.01 -3.15 3.65
C LEU A 203 18.03 -2.81 4.74
N PHE A 204 17.89 -3.31 5.96
CA PHE A 204 18.91 -3.16 6.99
C PHE A 204 20.22 -3.84 6.62
N SER A 205 20.17 -5.02 6.00
CA SER A 205 21.37 -5.71 5.51
C SER A 205 22.11 -4.92 4.42
N ALA A 206 21.40 -4.07 3.68
CA ALA A 206 21.95 -3.16 2.68
C ALA A 206 22.35 -1.77 3.26
N GLY A 207 22.27 -1.58 4.58
CA GLY A 207 22.73 -0.37 5.26
C GLY A 207 21.67 0.69 5.52
N ALA A 208 20.40 0.44 5.27
CA ALA A 208 19.34 1.40 5.62
C ALA A 208 19.41 1.77 7.09
N ARG A 209 19.27 3.07 7.39
CA ARG A 209 19.38 3.61 8.77
C ARG A 209 18.19 3.21 9.63
N ASP A 210 16.99 3.34 9.08
CA ASP A 210 15.77 2.78 9.65
C ASP A 210 14.74 2.54 8.56
N VAL A 211 13.73 1.70 8.89
CA VAL A 211 12.70 1.29 7.94
C VAL A 211 11.35 1.32 8.61
N PHE A 212 10.46 2.12 8.09
CA PHE A 212 9.05 2.23 8.48
C PHE A 212 8.15 1.69 7.36
N ALA A 213 6.99 1.21 7.71
CA ALA A 213 6.03 0.72 6.73
C ALA A 213 4.64 1.34 6.94
N PHE A 214 4.00 1.75 5.86
CA PHE A 214 2.64 2.26 5.88
C PHE A 214 1.75 1.38 5.01
N THR A 215 0.57 1.00 5.54
CA THR A 215 -0.39 0.16 4.83
C THR A 215 -1.80 0.73 4.95
N ILE A 216 -2.65 0.47 3.93
CA ILE A 216 -4.05 0.93 4.01
C ILE A 216 -4.75 0.26 5.18
N ALA A 217 -4.45 -1.03 5.47
CA ALA A 217 -5.18 -1.75 6.50
C ALA A 217 -4.40 -2.85 7.22
N HIS A 218 -4.87 -3.14 8.45
CA HIS A 218 -4.54 -4.29 9.27
C HIS A 218 -5.77 -4.96 9.84
#